data_e8ab8a75368cfb11600399fbb93e68da
#
_entry.id   e8ab8a75368cfb11600399fbb93e68da
#
_cell.length_a   1.000
_cell.length_b   1.000
_cell.length_c   1.000
_cell.angle_alpha   90.00
_cell.angle_beta   90.00
_cell.angle_gamma   90.00
#
_symmetry.space_group_name_H-M   'P 1'
#
loop_
_entity.id
_entity.type
_entity.pdbx_description
1 polymer ?
#
loop_
_entity_poly.entity_id
_entity_poly.type
_entity_poly.pdbx_seq_one_letter_code
_entity_poly.pdbx_strand_id
1 'polypeptide(L)'
;MADFLLNALLAGLALALVAGPLGSFVVWRRMAYFGDTLSHAALLGVALGLMLDVSPTLAVTVGCVLLAVLLVTLQQRQPLASDTLLGILAHSTLSLGLVVLSFMSEVRIDLMAYLFGDLLAVSRSDLAWILGGSALVMLVLIPMWRPLLAITVHEELARVEGLPVAAIRLGLMLLIAIVIAVAMKIVGVLLITSLLIIPAAAAQRHARSPEQMALGASLLGLVAVCAGLALSWFKDTPAGPSIVVSAASLFLCSFALPRHT
;
A
#
# COMPACT_ATOMS: atom_id res chain seq x y z
N MET A 1 17.12 22.59 8.81
CA MET A 1 17.03 21.27 9.48
C MET A 1 15.61 20.90 9.88
N ALA A 2 14.76 21.80 10.33
CA ALA A 2 13.37 21.47 10.68
C ALA A 2 12.48 21.08 9.48
N ASP A 3 12.72 21.64 8.29
CA ASP A 3 11.83 21.49 7.14
C ASP A 3 11.80 20.07 6.56
N PHE A 4 12.95 19.36 6.49
CA PHE A 4 12.96 17.99 5.94
C PHE A 4 12.25 17.01 6.87
N LEU A 5 12.45 17.11 8.18
CA LEU A 5 11.78 16.27 9.16
C LEU A 5 10.26 16.54 9.18
N LEU A 6 9.88 17.82 9.02
CA LEU A 6 8.47 18.19 8.92
C LEU A 6 7.83 17.61 7.65
N ASN A 7 8.50 17.70 6.51
CA ASN A 7 8.01 17.11 5.25
C ASN A 7 7.87 15.58 5.38
N ALA A 8 8.87 14.90 5.94
CA ALA A 8 8.85 13.47 6.20
C ALA A 8 7.68 13.08 7.11
N LEU A 9 7.49 13.82 8.20
CA LEU A 9 6.40 13.60 9.14
C LEU A 9 5.04 13.78 8.45
N LEU A 10 4.82 14.88 7.75
CA LEU A 10 3.56 15.16 7.06
C LEU A 10 3.26 14.13 5.98
N ALA A 11 4.27 13.71 5.21
CA ALA A 11 4.13 12.65 4.21
C ALA A 11 3.73 11.31 4.86
N GLY A 12 4.45 10.90 5.90
CA GLY A 12 4.15 9.67 6.64
C GLY A 12 2.77 9.68 7.29
N LEU A 13 2.36 10.81 7.90
CA LEU A 13 1.03 10.97 8.52
C LEU A 13 -0.08 10.91 7.46
N ALA A 14 0.07 11.57 6.32
CA ALA A 14 -0.90 11.53 5.23
C ALA A 14 -1.09 10.10 4.70
N LEU A 15 0.01 9.37 4.51
CA LEU A 15 -0.05 7.97 4.09
C LEU A 15 -0.68 7.07 5.15
N ALA A 16 -0.37 7.24 6.42
CA ALA A 16 -0.96 6.47 7.51
C ALA A 16 -2.48 6.68 7.61
N LEU A 17 -2.96 7.91 7.39
CA LEU A 17 -4.40 8.23 7.38
C LEU A 17 -5.15 7.48 6.29
N VAL A 18 -4.58 7.37 5.09
CA VAL A 18 -5.19 6.67 3.95
C VAL A 18 -4.99 5.16 4.05
N ALA A 19 -3.82 4.74 4.52
CA ALA A 19 -3.48 3.33 4.68
C ALA A 19 -4.41 2.62 5.69
N GLY A 20 -4.90 3.30 6.73
CA GLY A 20 -5.81 2.70 7.71
C GLY A 20 -7.11 2.17 7.10
N PRO A 21 -7.94 2.99 6.46
CA PRO A 21 -9.18 2.54 5.82
C PRO A 21 -8.94 1.55 4.68
N LEU A 22 -7.98 1.80 3.78
CA LEU A 22 -7.65 0.87 2.70
C LEU A 22 -7.12 -0.46 3.24
N GLY A 23 -6.24 -0.42 4.22
CA GLY A 23 -5.67 -1.59 4.88
C GLY A 23 -6.72 -2.44 5.58
N SER A 24 -7.77 -1.82 6.14
CA SER A 24 -8.89 -2.55 6.71
C SER A 24 -9.56 -3.45 5.67
N PHE A 25 -9.80 -2.96 4.45
CA PHE A 25 -10.32 -3.79 3.36
C PHE A 25 -9.32 -4.84 2.89
N VAL A 26 -8.04 -4.52 2.84
CA VAL A 26 -6.97 -5.48 2.49
C VAL A 26 -6.97 -6.65 3.47
N VAL A 27 -7.05 -6.39 4.76
CA VAL A 27 -7.06 -7.42 5.81
C VAL A 27 -8.35 -8.23 5.79
N TRP A 28 -9.52 -7.60 5.69
CA TRP A 28 -10.82 -8.30 5.63
C TRP A 28 -10.95 -9.21 4.42
N ARG A 29 -10.45 -8.76 3.27
CA ARG A 29 -10.51 -9.53 2.03
C ARG A 29 -9.37 -10.54 1.88
N ARG A 30 -8.52 -10.68 2.89
CA ARG A 30 -7.35 -11.56 2.90
C ARG A 30 -6.42 -11.33 1.70
N MET A 31 -6.17 -10.07 1.37
CA MET A 31 -5.36 -9.64 0.23
C MET A 31 -4.04 -9.02 0.69
N ALA A 32 -3.45 -9.52 1.79
CA ALA A 32 -2.23 -8.95 2.36
C ALA A 32 -1.06 -8.92 1.34
N TYR A 33 -0.93 -9.92 0.50
CA TYR A 33 0.09 -9.97 -0.56
C TYR A 33 -0.16 -9.00 -1.73
N PHE A 34 -1.31 -8.30 -1.78
CA PHE A 34 -1.62 -7.42 -2.91
C PHE A 34 -0.65 -6.24 -3.00
N GLY A 35 -0.30 -5.65 -1.86
CA GLY A 35 0.69 -4.58 -1.80
C GLY A 35 2.06 -5.02 -2.34
N ASP A 36 2.51 -6.19 -1.91
CA ASP A 36 3.78 -6.77 -2.33
C ASP A 36 3.78 -7.12 -3.83
N THR A 37 2.68 -7.68 -4.34
CA THR A 37 2.49 -7.96 -5.77
C THR A 37 2.57 -6.69 -6.62
N LEU A 38 1.91 -5.60 -6.18
CA LEU A 38 1.98 -4.30 -6.85
C LEU A 38 3.40 -3.72 -6.82
N SER A 39 4.12 -3.94 -5.75
CA SER A 39 5.50 -3.51 -5.59
C SER A 39 6.44 -4.17 -6.61
N HIS A 40 6.27 -5.46 -6.81
CA HIS A 40 7.01 -6.19 -7.84
C HIS A 40 6.60 -5.76 -9.26
N ALA A 41 5.32 -5.49 -9.50
CA ALA A 41 4.86 -4.91 -10.76
C ALA A 41 5.42 -3.50 -10.99
N ALA A 42 5.57 -2.72 -9.94
CA ALA A 42 6.18 -1.41 -10.02
C ALA A 42 7.66 -1.48 -10.41
N LEU A 43 8.42 -2.45 -9.87
CA LEU A 43 9.81 -2.71 -10.29
C LEU A 43 9.89 -3.11 -11.78
N LEU A 44 8.98 -3.97 -12.24
CA LEU A 44 8.86 -4.28 -13.67
C LEU A 44 8.52 -3.01 -14.48
N GLY A 45 7.63 -2.17 -13.96
CA GLY A 45 7.29 -0.88 -14.57
C GLY A 45 8.50 0.03 -14.72
N VAL A 46 9.35 0.14 -13.67
CA VAL A 46 10.61 0.90 -13.74
C VAL A 46 11.52 0.34 -14.81
N ALA A 47 11.72 -0.99 -14.84
CA ALA A 47 12.57 -1.65 -15.81
C ALA A 47 12.11 -1.42 -17.26
N LEU A 48 10.80 -1.58 -17.51
CA LEU A 48 10.21 -1.31 -18.83
C LEU A 48 10.25 0.17 -19.19
N GLY A 49 10.02 1.06 -18.23
CA GLY A 49 10.09 2.50 -18.43
C GLY A 49 11.46 2.94 -18.91
N LEU A 50 12.52 2.42 -18.27
CA LEU A 50 13.90 2.70 -18.68
C LEU A 50 14.22 2.08 -20.04
N MET A 51 13.76 0.87 -20.32
CA MET A 51 14.00 0.21 -21.62
C MET A 51 13.29 0.94 -22.78
N LEU A 52 12.11 1.52 -22.52
CA LEU A 52 11.29 2.20 -23.54
C LEU A 52 11.50 3.72 -23.57
N ASP A 53 12.45 4.24 -22.78
CA ASP A 53 12.73 5.68 -22.64
C ASP A 53 11.49 6.51 -22.22
N VAL A 54 10.65 5.91 -21.34
CA VAL A 54 9.44 6.54 -20.78
C VAL A 54 9.71 6.91 -19.32
N SER A 55 9.05 7.97 -18.83
CA SER A 55 9.21 8.37 -17.42
C SER A 55 8.89 7.21 -16.48
N PRO A 56 9.77 6.87 -15.52
CA PRO A 56 9.56 5.75 -14.60
C PRO A 56 8.24 5.84 -13.81
N THR A 57 7.85 7.04 -13.41
CA THR A 57 6.59 7.27 -12.69
C THR A 57 5.36 6.86 -13.51
N LEU A 58 5.34 7.21 -14.80
CA LEU A 58 4.25 6.83 -15.71
C LEU A 58 4.25 5.30 -15.93
N ALA A 59 5.41 4.71 -16.18
CA ALA A 59 5.55 3.28 -16.41
C ALA A 59 5.12 2.46 -15.18
N VAL A 60 5.50 2.88 -13.97
CA VAL A 60 5.05 2.29 -12.70
C VAL A 60 3.54 2.39 -12.55
N THR A 61 2.97 3.57 -12.76
CA THR A 61 1.52 3.79 -12.63
C THR A 61 0.75 2.89 -13.59
N VAL A 62 1.16 2.86 -14.86
CA VAL A 62 0.53 2.00 -15.88
C VAL A 62 0.70 0.52 -15.52
N GLY A 63 1.89 0.09 -15.08
CA GLY A 63 2.16 -1.29 -14.66
C GLY A 63 1.28 -1.71 -13.49
N CYS A 64 1.15 -0.89 -12.46
CA CYS A 64 0.28 -1.16 -11.30
C CYS A 64 -1.20 -1.22 -11.69
N VAL A 65 -1.67 -0.32 -12.57
CA VAL A 65 -3.04 -0.33 -13.08
C VAL A 65 -3.32 -1.59 -13.91
N LEU A 66 -2.43 -1.93 -14.84
CA LEU A 66 -2.56 -3.14 -15.64
C LEU A 66 -2.59 -4.40 -14.79
N LEU A 67 -1.73 -4.49 -13.78
CA LEU A 67 -1.73 -5.62 -12.85
C LEU A 67 -3.05 -5.70 -12.07
N ALA A 68 -3.59 -4.57 -11.57
CA ALA A 68 -4.86 -4.55 -10.87
C ALA A 68 -6.02 -5.04 -11.75
N VAL A 69 -6.06 -4.60 -13.01
CA VAL A 69 -7.04 -5.06 -14.00
C VAL A 69 -6.87 -6.56 -14.30
N LEU A 70 -5.63 -7.00 -14.51
CA LEU A 70 -5.31 -8.41 -14.76
C LEU A 70 -5.75 -9.29 -13.59
N LEU A 71 -5.45 -8.89 -12.36
CA LEU A 71 -5.84 -9.62 -11.16
C LEU A 71 -7.37 -9.76 -11.05
N VAL A 72 -8.13 -8.67 -11.25
CA VAL A 72 -9.61 -8.73 -11.23
C VAL A 72 -10.14 -9.68 -12.30
N THR A 73 -9.61 -9.61 -13.51
CA THR A 73 -10.05 -10.48 -14.61
C THR A 73 -9.73 -11.96 -14.35
N LEU A 74 -8.56 -12.26 -13.78
CA LEU A 74 -8.18 -13.62 -13.40
C LEU A 74 -9.04 -14.15 -12.27
N GLN A 75 -9.32 -13.36 -11.24
CA GLN A 75 -10.21 -13.76 -10.13
C GLN A 75 -11.63 -14.10 -10.59
N GLN A 76 -12.11 -13.48 -11.68
CA GLN A 76 -13.44 -13.80 -12.24
C GLN A 76 -13.44 -15.09 -13.06
N ARG A 77 -12.33 -15.47 -13.66
CA ARG A 77 -12.24 -16.58 -14.61
C ARG A 77 -11.71 -17.87 -14.00
N GLN A 78 -10.96 -17.79 -12.91
CA GLN A 78 -10.26 -18.92 -12.33
C GLN A 78 -10.74 -19.18 -10.90
N PRO A 79 -11.05 -20.44 -10.51
CA PRO A 79 -11.44 -20.80 -9.16
C PRO A 79 -10.24 -20.91 -8.20
N LEU A 80 -9.19 -20.12 -8.43
CA LEU A 80 -8.00 -20.09 -7.58
C LEU A 80 -8.21 -19.14 -6.40
N ALA A 81 -7.62 -19.47 -5.26
CA ALA A 81 -7.58 -18.57 -4.11
C ALA A 81 -6.85 -17.28 -4.47
N SER A 82 -7.33 -16.14 -3.94
CA SER A 82 -6.73 -14.81 -4.20
C SER A 82 -5.25 -14.79 -3.88
N ASP A 83 -4.84 -15.41 -2.77
CA ASP A 83 -3.43 -15.47 -2.36
C ASP A 83 -2.55 -16.23 -3.37
N THR A 84 -3.08 -17.30 -3.98
CA THR A 84 -2.36 -18.06 -5.02
C THR A 84 -2.15 -17.21 -6.28
N LEU A 85 -3.18 -16.49 -6.73
CA LEU A 85 -3.06 -15.58 -7.88
C LEU A 85 -2.08 -14.44 -7.60
N LEU A 86 -2.15 -13.88 -6.40
CA LEU A 86 -1.22 -12.82 -5.97
C LEU A 86 0.22 -13.32 -5.95
N GLY A 87 0.47 -14.51 -5.40
CA GLY A 87 1.81 -15.12 -5.39
C GLY A 87 2.35 -15.37 -6.81
N ILE A 88 1.53 -15.91 -7.71
CA ILE A 88 1.91 -16.13 -9.11
C ILE A 88 2.28 -14.80 -9.78
N LEU A 89 1.42 -13.79 -9.66
CA LEU A 89 1.66 -12.49 -10.26
C LEU A 89 2.88 -11.78 -9.67
N ALA A 90 3.07 -11.85 -8.34
CA ALA A 90 4.23 -11.26 -7.67
C ALA A 90 5.54 -11.83 -8.19
N HIS A 91 5.69 -13.15 -8.16
CA HIS A 91 6.91 -13.81 -8.61
C HIS A 91 7.14 -13.67 -10.13
N SER A 92 6.07 -13.70 -10.92
CA SER A 92 6.17 -13.53 -12.38
C SER A 92 6.61 -12.12 -12.75
N THR A 93 6.02 -11.08 -12.14
CA THR A 93 6.38 -9.69 -12.43
C THR A 93 7.78 -9.36 -11.94
N LEU A 94 8.20 -9.85 -10.77
CA LEU A 94 9.56 -9.69 -10.29
C LEU A 94 10.56 -10.35 -11.22
N SER A 95 10.31 -11.61 -11.62
CA SER A 95 11.20 -12.36 -12.51
C SER A 95 11.30 -11.70 -13.87
N LEU A 96 10.18 -11.24 -14.43
CA LEU A 96 10.18 -10.49 -15.70
C LEU A 96 10.96 -9.17 -15.56
N GLY A 97 10.80 -8.44 -14.46
CA GLY A 97 11.55 -7.22 -14.19
C GLY A 97 13.06 -7.48 -14.19
N LEU A 98 13.51 -8.52 -13.48
CA LEU A 98 14.93 -8.89 -13.44
C LEU A 98 15.46 -9.34 -14.81
N VAL A 99 14.66 -10.07 -15.59
CA VAL A 99 15.04 -10.46 -16.96
C VAL A 99 15.17 -9.23 -17.86
N VAL A 100 14.21 -8.29 -17.80
CA VAL A 100 14.31 -7.03 -18.57
C VAL A 100 15.57 -6.26 -18.20
N LEU A 101 15.86 -6.14 -16.89
CA LEU A 101 17.07 -5.45 -16.40
C LEU A 101 18.36 -6.14 -16.87
N SER A 102 18.38 -7.46 -17.01
CA SER A 102 19.57 -8.19 -17.48
C SER A 102 19.99 -7.87 -18.92
N PHE A 103 19.07 -7.35 -19.73
CA PHE A 103 19.38 -6.86 -21.09
C PHE A 103 19.97 -5.45 -21.10
N MET A 104 20.00 -4.75 -19.96
CA MET A 104 20.45 -3.37 -19.83
C MET A 104 21.83 -3.32 -19.14
N SER A 105 22.91 -3.52 -19.88
CA SER A 105 24.28 -3.63 -19.34
C SER A 105 24.82 -2.34 -18.70
N GLU A 106 24.25 -1.17 -19.03
CA GLU A 106 24.74 0.13 -18.56
C GLU A 106 23.92 0.73 -17.41
N VAL A 107 22.75 0.18 -17.09
CA VAL A 107 21.83 0.73 -16.08
C VAL A 107 22.02 0.01 -14.75
N ARG A 108 22.63 0.68 -13.80
CA ARG A 108 22.68 0.23 -12.40
C ARG A 108 21.49 0.82 -11.65
N ILE A 109 20.41 0.05 -11.51
CA ILE A 109 19.28 0.44 -10.66
C ILE A 109 19.62 0.07 -9.22
N ASP A 110 19.59 1.05 -8.34
CA ASP A 110 19.62 0.79 -6.90
C ASP A 110 18.25 0.29 -6.44
N LEU A 111 18.08 -1.03 -6.48
CA LEU A 111 16.85 -1.70 -6.01
C LEU A 111 16.59 -1.42 -4.53
N MET A 112 17.65 -1.20 -3.74
CA MET A 112 17.50 -0.87 -2.32
C MET A 112 16.85 0.49 -2.12
N ALA A 113 17.14 1.48 -2.98
CA ALA A 113 16.49 2.78 -2.93
C ALA A 113 14.98 2.68 -3.18
N TYR A 114 14.53 1.80 -4.08
CA TYR A 114 13.10 1.57 -4.30
C TYR A 114 12.43 0.78 -3.18
N LEU A 115 13.12 -0.19 -2.57
CA LEU A 115 12.57 -1.00 -1.50
C LEU A 115 12.39 -0.20 -0.20
N PHE A 116 13.40 0.55 0.18
CA PHE A 116 13.41 1.27 1.46
C PHE A 116 12.93 2.71 1.34
N GLY A 117 13.03 3.32 0.14
CA GLY A 117 12.77 4.73 -0.06
C GLY A 117 13.73 5.63 0.72
N ASP A 118 13.55 6.92 0.61
CA ASP A 118 14.19 7.91 1.48
C ASP A 118 13.16 8.94 1.94
N LEU A 119 12.43 8.57 3.00
CA LEU A 119 11.40 9.43 3.59
C LEU A 119 11.99 10.79 4.08
N LEU A 120 13.27 10.81 4.43
CA LEU A 120 13.93 12.05 4.90
C LEU A 120 14.32 12.98 3.75
N ALA A 121 14.42 12.49 2.51
CA ALA A 121 14.71 13.27 1.32
C ALA A 121 13.45 13.85 0.62
N VAL A 122 12.29 13.81 1.26
CA VAL A 122 11.01 14.30 0.69
C VAL A 122 11.06 15.79 0.40
N SER A 123 10.96 16.15 -0.87
CA SER A 123 10.85 17.53 -1.32
C SER A 123 9.43 18.09 -1.09
N ARG A 124 9.27 19.42 -1.17
CA ARG A 124 7.96 20.06 -1.10
C ARG A 124 7.04 19.64 -2.25
N SER A 125 7.58 19.37 -3.44
CA SER A 125 6.82 18.87 -4.56
C SER A 125 6.34 17.44 -4.33
N ASP A 126 7.19 16.58 -3.78
CA ASP A 126 6.83 15.21 -3.43
C ASP A 126 5.74 15.18 -2.34
N LEU A 127 5.86 16.05 -1.33
CA LEU A 127 4.83 16.21 -0.31
C LEU A 127 3.49 16.62 -0.91
N ALA A 128 3.48 17.57 -1.87
CA ALA A 128 2.26 17.99 -2.56
C ALA A 128 1.63 16.83 -3.35
N TRP A 129 2.43 15.98 -4.01
CA TRP A 129 1.95 14.77 -4.69
C TRP A 129 1.36 13.75 -3.73
N ILE A 130 2.01 13.51 -2.58
CA ILE A 130 1.49 12.59 -1.54
C ILE A 130 0.18 13.12 -0.96
N LEU A 131 0.13 14.39 -0.57
CA LEU A 131 -1.08 14.99 -0.02
C LEU A 131 -2.23 15.01 -1.03
N GLY A 132 -1.96 15.42 -2.28
CA GLY A 132 -2.95 15.42 -3.36
C GLY A 132 -3.45 14.02 -3.69
N GLY A 133 -2.56 13.05 -3.82
CA GLY A 133 -2.92 11.65 -4.06
C GLY A 133 -3.70 11.05 -2.90
N SER A 134 -3.29 11.30 -1.66
CA SER A 134 -3.99 10.86 -0.46
C SER A 134 -5.39 11.46 -0.35
N ALA A 135 -5.53 12.76 -0.62
CA ALA A 135 -6.83 13.45 -0.62
C ALA A 135 -7.75 12.90 -1.73
N LEU A 136 -7.23 12.67 -2.93
CA LEU A 136 -7.98 12.07 -4.03
C LEU A 136 -8.48 10.68 -3.67
N VAL A 137 -7.61 9.83 -3.11
CA VAL A 137 -7.97 8.46 -2.70
C VAL A 137 -9.06 8.51 -1.63
N MET A 138 -8.95 9.36 -0.62
CA MET A 138 -9.98 9.51 0.40
C MET A 138 -11.30 10.03 -0.17
N LEU A 139 -11.25 10.99 -1.10
CA LEU A 139 -12.43 11.54 -1.77
C LEU A 139 -13.21 10.45 -2.53
N VAL A 140 -12.51 9.50 -3.15
CA VAL A 140 -13.13 8.38 -3.87
C VAL A 140 -13.53 7.26 -2.91
N LEU A 141 -12.74 6.98 -1.87
CA LEU A 141 -13.01 5.92 -0.91
C LEU A 141 -14.27 6.19 -0.07
N ILE A 142 -14.49 7.44 0.35
CA ILE A 142 -15.65 7.81 1.19
C ILE A 142 -16.98 7.39 0.55
N PRO A 143 -17.33 7.76 -0.70
CA PRO A 143 -18.57 7.30 -1.32
C PRO A 143 -18.59 5.81 -1.62
N MET A 144 -17.42 5.19 -1.86
CA MET A 144 -17.29 3.75 -2.08
C MET A 144 -17.36 2.92 -0.80
N TRP A 145 -17.33 3.54 0.39
CA TRP A 145 -17.25 2.84 1.68
C TRP A 145 -18.38 1.81 1.86
N ARG A 146 -19.64 2.24 1.71
CA ARG A 146 -20.80 1.36 1.87
C ARG A 146 -20.86 0.22 0.83
N PRO A 147 -20.70 0.48 -0.48
CA PRO A 147 -20.58 -0.58 -1.48
C PRO A 147 -19.45 -1.57 -1.20
N LEU A 148 -18.27 -1.07 -0.77
CA LEU A 148 -17.14 -1.93 -0.41
C LEU A 148 -17.44 -2.81 0.80
N LEU A 149 -18.10 -2.29 1.81
CA LEU A 149 -18.55 -3.09 2.96
C LEU A 149 -19.54 -4.17 2.52
N ALA A 150 -20.55 -3.82 1.71
CA ALA A 150 -21.54 -4.78 1.23
C ALA A 150 -20.89 -5.98 0.52
N ILE A 151 -19.97 -5.72 -0.43
CA ILE A 151 -19.28 -6.80 -1.16
C ILE A 151 -18.26 -7.56 -0.30
N THR A 152 -17.81 -6.97 0.80
CA THR A 152 -16.84 -7.62 1.71
C THR A 152 -17.53 -8.53 2.71
N VAL A 153 -18.72 -8.17 3.18
CA VAL A 153 -19.52 -8.96 4.12
C VAL A 153 -20.21 -10.12 3.41
N HIS A 154 -20.89 -9.86 2.30
CA HIS A 154 -21.64 -10.90 1.56
C HIS A 154 -21.71 -10.56 0.07
N GLU A 155 -20.75 -11.04 -0.70
CA GLU A 155 -20.60 -10.73 -2.12
C GLU A 155 -21.81 -11.17 -2.97
N GLU A 156 -22.38 -12.37 -2.70
CA GLU A 156 -23.51 -12.88 -3.45
C GLU A 156 -24.77 -12.03 -3.22
N LEU A 157 -25.02 -11.63 -1.97
CA LEU A 157 -26.15 -10.77 -1.64
C LEU A 157 -26.02 -9.40 -2.32
N ALA A 158 -24.84 -8.79 -2.25
CA ALA A 158 -24.56 -7.53 -2.93
C ALA A 158 -24.78 -7.62 -4.45
N ARG A 159 -24.48 -8.77 -5.05
CA ARG A 159 -24.75 -9.03 -6.48
C ARG A 159 -26.24 -9.13 -6.78
N VAL A 160 -27.01 -9.78 -5.92
CA VAL A 160 -28.47 -9.88 -6.05
C VAL A 160 -29.14 -8.51 -5.87
N GLU A 161 -28.59 -7.66 -5.02
CA GLU A 161 -29.04 -6.27 -4.84
C GLU A 161 -28.66 -5.35 -6.01
N GLY A 162 -27.99 -5.88 -7.05
CA GLY A 162 -27.64 -5.14 -8.27
C GLY A 162 -26.34 -4.33 -8.18
N LEU A 163 -25.53 -4.52 -7.14
CA LEU A 163 -24.24 -3.84 -7.07
C LEU A 163 -23.25 -4.39 -8.10
N PRO A 164 -22.52 -3.52 -8.82
CA PRO A 164 -21.51 -3.95 -9.79
C PRO A 164 -20.22 -4.42 -9.08
N VAL A 165 -20.27 -5.62 -8.52
CA VAL A 165 -19.21 -6.20 -7.66
C VAL A 165 -17.82 -6.11 -8.28
N ALA A 166 -17.71 -6.44 -9.59
CA ALA A 166 -16.44 -6.38 -10.30
C ALA A 166 -15.85 -4.97 -10.36
N ALA A 167 -16.72 -3.97 -10.65
CA ALA A 167 -16.28 -2.57 -10.73
C ALA A 167 -15.89 -2.01 -9.36
N ILE A 168 -16.64 -2.36 -8.29
CA ILE A 168 -16.30 -1.95 -6.91
C ILE A 168 -14.99 -2.58 -6.47
N ARG A 169 -14.77 -3.86 -6.77
CA ARG A 169 -13.52 -4.57 -6.49
C ARG A 169 -12.34 -3.93 -7.24
N LEU A 170 -12.52 -3.67 -8.54
CA LEU A 170 -11.51 -2.99 -9.34
C LEU A 170 -11.22 -1.59 -8.79
N GLY A 171 -12.23 -0.84 -8.39
CA GLY A 171 -12.07 0.47 -7.76
C GLY A 171 -11.18 0.42 -6.52
N LEU A 172 -11.40 -0.53 -5.60
CA LEU A 172 -10.55 -0.71 -4.43
C LEU A 172 -9.10 -1.02 -4.82
N MET A 173 -8.89 -1.94 -5.77
CA MET A 173 -7.56 -2.32 -6.22
C MET A 173 -6.83 -1.14 -6.89
N LEU A 174 -7.55 -0.33 -7.67
CA LEU A 174 -6.99 0.87 -8.28
C LEU A 174 -6.63 1.93 -7.24
N LEU A 175 -7.45 2.13 -6.20
CA LEU A 175 -7.12 3.05 -5.10
C LEU A 175 -5.83 2.65 -4.39
N ILE A 176 -5.67 1.36 -4.07
CA ILE A 176 -4.44 0.84 -3.45
C ILE A 176 -3.26 0.99 -4.42
N ALA A 177 -3.44 0.68 -5.71
CA ALA A 177 -2.40 0.82 -6.73
C ALA A 177 -1.92 2.27 -6.87
N ILE A 178 -2.82 3.25 -6.83
CA ILE A 178 -2.49 4.68 -6.88
C ILE A 178 -1.68 5.09 -5.64
N VAL A 179 -2.10 4.67 -4.44
CA VAL A 179 -1.37 4.98 -3.21
C VAL A 179 0.05 4.41 -3.26
N ILE A 180 0.20 3.17 -3.68
CA ILE A 180 1.51 2.52 -3.81
C ILE A 180 2.36 3.22 -4.87
N ALA A 181 1.81 3.50 -6.07
CA ALA A 181 2.55 4.14 -7.15
C ALA A 181 3.05 5.55 -6.79
N VAL A 182 2.23 6.33 -6.07
CA VAL A 182 2.60 7.68 -5.60
C VAL A 182 3.63 7.61 -4.47
N ALA A 183 3.44 6.70 -3.52
CA ALA A 183 4.26 6.63 -2.32
C ALA A 183 5.59 5.89 -2.52
N MET A 184 5.65 4.92 -3.45
CA MET A 184 6.77 4.00 -3.60
C MET A 184 8.12 4.70 -3.81
N LYS A 185 8.15 5.71 -4.68
CA LYS A 185 9.39 6.44 -5.00
C LYS A 185 9.98 7.18 -3.81
N ILE A 186 9.12 7.61 -2.87
CA ILE A 186 9.46 8.53 -1.79
C ILE A 186 9.65 7.76 -0.49
N VAL A 187 8.69 6.91 -0.18
CA VAL A 187 8.56 6.24 1.12
C VAL A 187 9.10 4.81 1.07
N GLY A 188 9.25 4.29 -0.14
CA GLY A 188 9.63 2.90 -0.38
C GLY A 188 8.45 1.93 -0.27
N VAL A 189 8.63 0.82 -0.96
CA VAL A 189 7.65 -0.26 -1.05
C VAL A 189 7.37 -0.87 0.32
N LEU A 190 8.43 -1.15 1.08
CA LEU A 190 8.35 -1.86 2.36
C LEU A 190 7.52 -1.08 3.38
N LEU A 191 7.66 0.25 3.42
CA LEU A 191 6.92 1.06 4.37
C LEU A 191 5.44 1.15 4.01
N ILE A 192 5.10 1.40 2.73
CA ILE A 192 3.69 1.57 2.35
C ILE A 192 2.89 0.27 2.48
N THR A 193 3.47 -0.88 2.10
CA THR A 193 2.81 -2.18 2.27
C THR A 193 2.63 -2.54 3.75
N SER A 194 3.64 -2.24 4.58
CA SER A 194 3.57 -2.46 6.02
C SER A 194 2.52 -1.59 6.70
N LEU A 195 2.41 -0.31 6.33
CA LEU A 195 1.38 0.60 6.85
C LEU A 195 -0.04 0.20 6.45
N LEU A 196 -0.22 -0.44 5.29
CA LEU A 196 -1.50 -1.00 4.88
C LEU A 196 -1.92 -2.21 5.72
N ILE A 197 -0.98 -3.05 6.14
CA ILE A 197 -1.29 -4.35 6.73
C ILE A 197 -1.21 -4.30 8.25
N ILE A 198 -0.09 -3.86 8.81
CA ILE A 198 0.22 -4.05 10.24
C ILE A 198 -0.73 -3.26 11.15
N PRO A 199 -0.97 -1.95 10.93
CA PRO A 199 -1.90 -1.19 11.78
C PRO A 199 -3.35 -1.68 11.66
N ALA A 200 -3.78 -2.09 10.46
CA ALA A 200 -5.11 -2.63 10.23
C ALA A 200 -5.30 -3.98 10.96
N ALA A 201 -4.31 -4.87 10.89
CA ALA A 201 -4.34 -6.14 11.61
C ALA A 201 -4.34 -5.95 13.14
N ALA A 202 -3.60 -4.96 13.65
CA ALA A 202 -3.61 -4.61 15.07
C ALA A 202 -4.98 -4.05 15.51
N ALA A 203 -5.57 -3.16 14.71
CA ALA A 203 -6.86 -2.55 14.98
C ALA A 203 -8.01 -3.58 14.92
N GLN A 204 -7.96 -4.54 14.00
CA GLN A 204 -8.98 -5.58 13.83
C GLN A 204 -9.27 -6.34 15.12
N ARG A 205 -8.26 -6.50 15.96
CA ARG A 205 -8.38 -7.26 17.22
C ARG A 205 -9.32 -6.61 18.23
N HIS A 206 -9.43 -5.28 18.21
CA HIS A 206 -10.16 -4.49 19.21
C HIS A 206 -11.37 -3.75 18.63
N ALA A 207 -11.51 -3.71 17.32
CA ALA A 207 -12.60 -3.04 16.62
C ALA A 207 -13.90 -3.85 16.71
N ARG A 208 -15.02 -3.18 16.98
CA ARG A 208 -16.39 -3.75 16.99
C ARG A 208 -17.17 -3.38 15.73
N SER A 209 -16.73 -2.37 15.01
CA SER A 209 -17.33 -1.96 13.72
C SER A 209 -16.25 -1.71 12.68
N PRO A 210 -16.62 -1.75 11.39
CA PRO A 210 -15.70 -1.42 10.28
C PRO A 210 -15.06 -0.05 10.43
N GLU A 211 -15.83 0.94 10.84
CA GLU A 211 -15.38 2.32 11.03
C GLU A 211 -14.36 2.42 12.16
N GLN A 212 -14.61 1.70 13.26
CA GLN A 212 -13.66 1.63 14.39
C GLN A 212 -12.35 0.98 13.96
N MET A 213 -12.40 -0.05 13.10
CA MET A 213 -11.18 -0.67 12.59
C MET A 213 -10.40 0.31 11.70
N ALA A 214 -11.08 1.01 10.78
CA ALA A 214 -10.43 1.97 9.91
C ALA A 214 -9.79 3.13 10.69
N LEU A 215 -10.52 3.70 11.66
CA LEU A 215 -10.00 4.76 12.54
C LEU A 215 -8.85 4.26 13.41
N GLY A 216 -9.01 3.08 14.03
CA GLY A 216 -7.97 2.45 14.84
C GLY A 216 -6.70 2.16 14.04
N ALA A 217 -6.84 1.66 12.81
CA ALA A 217 -5.73 1.43 11.92
C ALA A 217 -5.00 2.73 11.54
N SER A 218 -5.75 3.81 11.23
CA SER A 218 -5.16 5.12 10.98
C SER A 218 -4.41 5.65 12.21
N LEU A 219 -5.01 5.58 13.39
CA LEU A 219 -4.37 6.05 14.63
C LEU A 219 -3.09 5.26 14.95
N LEU A 220 -3.13 3.93 14.84
CA LEU A 220 -1.95 3.09 15.04
C LEU A 220 -0.86 3.38 14.00
N GLY A 221 -1.25 3.63 12.74
CA GLY A 221 -0.34 4.06 11.69
C GLY A 221 0.32 5.41 12.00
N LEU A 222 -0.45 6.40 12.47
CA LEU A 222 0.07 7.70 12.89
C LEU A 222 1.09 7.57 14.04
N VAL A 223 0.76 6.78 15.07
CA VAL A 223 1.67 6.50 16.19
C VAL A 223 2.93 5.79 15.71
N ALA A 224 2.80 4.82 14.80
CA ALA A 224 3.95 4.11 14.24
C ALA A 224 4.89 5.05 13.46
N VAL A 225 4.34 5.97 12.65
CA VAL A 225 5.12 6.98 11.93
C VAL A 225 5.86 7.90 12.90
N CYS A 226 5.17 8.45 13.91
CA CYS A 226 5.79 9.32 14.89
C CYS A 226 6.89 8.61 15.69
N ALA A 227 6.62 7.39 16.18
CA ALA A 227 7.58 6.60 16.95
C ALA A 227 8.77 6.17 16.09
N GLY A 228 8.53 5.74 14.84
CA GLY A 228 9.57 5.32 13.91
C GLY A 228 10.49 6.47 13.47
N LEU A 229 9.94 7.66 13.19
CA LEU A 229 10.73 8.84 12.90
C LEU A 229 11.53 9.31 14.12
N ALA A 230 10.95 9.24 15.32
CA ALA A 230 11.68 9.51 16.55
C ALA A 230 12.84 8.52 16.75
N LEU A 231 12.60 7.22 16.56
CA LEU A 231 13.64 6.20 16.62
C LEU A 231 14.75 6.46 15.61
N SER A 232 14.39 6.78 14.36
CA SER A 232 15.33 7.14 13.30
C SER A 232 16.19 8.34 13.68
N TRP A 233 15.56 9.37 14.23
CA TRP A 233 16.27 10.61 14.66
C TRP A 233 17.26 10.39 15.80
N PHE A 234 16.86 9.61 16.84
CA PHE A 234 17.72 9.41 18.02
C PHE A 234 18.76 8.33 17.86
N LYS A 235 18.59 7.40 16.93
CA LYS A 235 19.45 6.22 16.76
C LYS A 235 20.14 6.15 15.39
N ASP A 236 19.98 7.16 14.54
CA ASP A 236 20.54 7.21 13.18
C ASP A 236 20.18 5.97 12.35
N THR A 237 18.93 5.46 12.50
CA THR A 237 18.44 4.29 11.78
C THR A 237 17.64 4.70 10.53
N PRO A 238 17.54 3.86 9.49
CA PRO A 238 16.74 4.16 8.31
C PRO A 238 15.27 4.38 8.68
N ALA A 239 14.67 5.49 8.22
CA ALA A 239 13.34 5.92 8.63
C ALA A 239 12.23 4.90 8.28
N GLY A 240 12.24 4.37 7.04
CA GLY A 240 11.26 3.37 6.61
C GLY A 240 11.21 2.13 7.51
N PRO A 241 12.32 1.39 7.63
CA PRO A 241 12.42 0.23 8.54
C PRO A 241 12.06 0.55 10.00
N SER A 242 12.45 1.74 10.50
CA SER A 242 12.14 2.16 11.89
C SER A 242 10.64 2.30 12.12
N ILE A 243 9.89 2.82 11.14
CA ILE A 243 8.43 2.94 11.19
C ILE A 243 7.80 1.53 11.16
N VAL A 244 8.32 0.63 10.31
CA VAL A 244 7.82 -0.75 10.23
C VAL A 244 8.02 -1.49 11.55
N VAL A 245 9.20 -1.36 12.16
CA VAL A 245 9.50 -1.95 13.49
C VAL A 245 8.58 -1.36 14.56
N SER A 246 8.32 -0.06 14.53
CA SER A 246 7.37 0.59 15.45
C SER A 246 5.95 0.07 15.26
N ALA A 247 5.48 -0.08 14.01
CA ALA A 247 4.17 -0.67 13.71
C ALA A 247 4.07 -2.12 14.18
N ALA A 248 5.10 -2.93 13.93
CA ALA A 248 5.17 -4.32 14.38
C ALA A 248 5.16 -4.43 15.92
N SER A 249 5.86 -3.53 16.60
CA SER A 249 5.85 -3.46 18.07
C SER A 249 4.46 -3.14 18.61
N LEU A 250 3.75 -2.18 18.01
CA LEU A 250 2.37 -1.86 18.36
C LEU A 250 1.43 -3.04 18.11
N PHE A 251 1.62 -3.76 16.99
CA PHE A 251 0.87 -4.98 16.70
C PHE A 251 1.09 -6.04 17.78
N LEU A 252 2.34 -6.32 18.17
CA LEU A 252 2.66 -7.26 19.25
C LEU A 252 2.06 -6.81 20.59
N CYS A 253 2.16 -5.53 20.93
CA CYS A 253 1.55 -4.97 22.14
C CYS A 253 0.01 -5.14 22.15
N SER A 254 -0.63 -5.11 20.97
CA SER A 254 -2.07 -5.35 20.87
C SER A 254 -2.49 -6.75 21.35
N PHE A 255 -1.57 -7.73 21.34
CA PHE A 255 -1.84 -9.07 21.88
C PHE A 255 -1.79 -9.13 23.39
N ALA A 256 -1.05 -8.22 24.04
CA ALA A 256 -1.00 -8.14 25.49
C ALA A 256 -2.27 -7.52 26.10
N LEU A 257 -3.05 -6.79 25.30
CA LEU A 257 -4.31 -6.22 25.72
C LEU A 257 -5.44 -7.27 25.62
N PRO A 258 -6.35 -7.34 26.62
CA PRO A 258 -7.46 -8.28 26.56
C PRO A 258 -8.37 -7.99 25.35
N ARG A 259 -8.84 -9.06 24.70
CA ARG A 259 -9.90 -8.92 23.67
C ARG A 259 -11.17 -8.42 24.35
N HIS A 260 -11.77 -7.38 23.81
CA HIS A 260 -13.16 -7.09 24.15
C HIS A 260 -14.04 -8.16 23.47
N THR A 261 -14.45 -9.15 24.25
CA THR A 261 -15.51 -10.12 23.89
C THR A 261 -16.86 -9.42 23.78
#